data_b258f9e7ae504db116c90194e0fccf5b
#
_entry.id   b258f9e7ae504db116c90194e0fccf5b
#
_cell.length_a   1.000
_cell.length_b   1.000
_cell.length_c   1.000
_cell.angle_alpha   90.00
_cell.angle_beta   90.00
_cell.angle_gamma   90.00
#
_symmetry.space_group_name_H-M   'P 1'
#
loop_
_entity.id
_entity.type
_entity.pdbx_description
1 polymer ?
#
loop_
_entity_poly.entity_id
_entity_poly.type
_entity_poly.pdbx_seq_one_letter_code
_entity_poly.pdbx_strand_id
1 'polypeptide(L)'
;HYYYTSKEDALRVKVKPRKAPYTHWLTYDFVERKPSEATFVLRWDELEVPVRVEVPDVDGLYLAKIREELRNRNGFDAQAWDEAAEFCLERKINLPEALKWAEFAVSSPFTGKPSFKSLSTLSAAQAANGMADAAKATMQKALEHPTATVIDLHMYGRQLQAQKRTDEAVAVFLLNAKRYPGVWPVNVGLARAYSAQGKLKEALAAAKKALAQVPDEGNRKSLEGMIAKLEKGEAIN
;
A
#
# COMPACT_ATOMS: atom_id res chain seq x y z
N HIS A 1 18.43 15.15 -42.35
CA HIS A 1 18.07 14.42 -43.20
C HIS A 1 17.39 14.77 -44.52
N TYR A 2 17.93 14.24 -45.59
CA TYR A 2 17.66 14.61 -46.96
C TYR A 2 16.30 14.11 -47.50
N TYR A 3 15.68 13.17 -46.77
CA TYR A 3 14.43 12.50 -47.17
C TYR A 3 13.28 12.67 -46.19
N TYR A 4 13.38 13.62 -45.25
CA TYR A 4 12.29 13.89 -44.31
C TYR A 4 11.03 14.38 -45.07
N THR A 5 9.89 13.82 -44.75
CA THR A 5 8.57 14.30 -45.14
C THR A 5 7.68 14.44 -43.92
N SER A 6 6.71 15.34 -43.97
CA SER A 6 5.72 15.52 -42.89
C SER A 6 4.84 14.29 -42.63
N LYS A 7 4.88 13.27 -43.50
CA LYS A 7 4.20 12.00 -43.32
C LYS A 7 4.87 11.12 -42.22
N GLU A 8 6.09 11.44 -41.88
CA GLU A 8 6.89 10.72 -40.85
C GLU A 8 6.71 11.34 -39.45
N ASP A 9 6.02 12.51 -39.35
CA ASP A 9 5.76 13.13 -38.07
C ASP A 9 4.73 12.33 -37.26
N ALA A 10 5.11 11.85 -36.10
CA ALA A 10 4.17 11.34 -35.10
C ALA A 10 3.44 12.50 -34.39
N LEU A 11 4.15 13.61 -34.19
CA LEU A 11 3.64 14.81 -33.55
C LEU A 11 4.45 16.03 -34.01
N ARG A 12 3.77 17.16 -34.24
CA ARG A 12 4.41 18.46 -34.49
C ARG A 12 3.79 19.51 -33.60
N VAL A 13 4.60 20.11 -32.74
CA VAL A 13 4.18 21.22 -31.86
C VAL A 13 5.01 22.46 -32.13
N LYS A 14 4.40 23.63 -31.95
CA LYS A 14 5.12 24.91 -31.96
C LYS A 14 5.22 25.42 -30.52
N VAL A 15 6.45 25.65 -30.07
CA VAL A 15 6.74 26.17 -28.75
C VAL A 15 7.61 27.41 -28.83
N LYS A 16 7.53 28.26 -27.82
CA LYS A 16 8.33 29.50 -27.76
C LYS A 16 9.57 29.22 -26.89
N PRO A 17 10.78 29.36 -27.46
CA PRO A 17 12.01 29.26 -26.67
C PRO A 17 12.07 30.34 -25.57
N ARG A 18 12.77 30.04 -24.48
CA ARG A 18 13.04 30.98 -23.38
C ARG A 18 14.52 31.00 -23.04
N LYS A 19 14.99 32.11 -22.43
CA LYS A 19 16.36 32.19 -21.91
C LYS A 19 16.53 31.22 -20.73
N ALA A 20 17.71 30.58 -20.69
CA ALA A 20 18.11 29.66 -19.65
C ALA A 20 19.58 29.89 -19.27
N PRO A 21 20.04 29.38 -18.13
CA PRO A 21 21.48 29.34 -17.81
C PRO A 21 22.26 28.60 -18.88
N TYR A 22 23.48 29.06 -19.14
CA TYR A 22 24.36 28.46 -20.15
C TYR A 22 24.53 26.96 -19.94
N THR A 23 24.31 26.19 -21.00
CA THR A 23 24.48 24.74 -21.05
C THR A 23 25.37 24.36 -22.22
N HIS A 24 26.57 23.87 -21.92
CA HIS A 24 27.57 23.57 -22.94
C HIS A 24 27.16 22.45 -23.91
N TRP A 25 26.55 21.39 -23.36
CA TRP A 25 26.08 20.24 -24.13
C TRP A 25 24.58 20.29 -24.39
N LEU A 26 24.16 19.89 -25.58
CA LEU A 26 22.76 19.68 -25.88
C LEU A 26 22.17 18.68 -24.88
N THR A 27 21.23 19.11 -24.06
CA THR A 27 20.63 18.35 -22.98
C THR A 27 19.14 18.24 -23.18
N TYR A 28 18.62 17.03 -22.93
CA TYR A 28 17.18 16.75 -22.84
C TYR A 28 16.84 16.35 -21.41
N ASP A 29 15.79 16.94 -20.85
CA ASP A 29 15.36 16.63 -19.49
C ASP A 29 13.84 16.76 -19.34
N PHE A 30 13.29 16.13 -18.30
CA PHE A 30 11.93 16.34 -17.85
C PHE A 30 11.94 17.14 -16.56
N VAL A 31 11.38 18.33 -16.61
CA VAL A 31 11.25 19.25 -15.46
C VAL A 31 9.79 19.47 -15.11
N GLU A 32 9.51 20.15 -14.00
CA GLU A 32 8.15 20.47 -13.56
C GLU A 32 7.25 19.24 -13.50
N ARG A 33 7.77 18.14 -12.96
CA ARG A 33 7.08 16.84 -12.92
C ARG A 33 5.93 16.86 -11.92
N LYS A 34 4.71 16.53 -12.43
CA LYS A 34 3.50 16.31 -11.65
C LYS A 34 2.89 14.95 -11.99
N PRO A 35 1.91 14.45 -11.25
CA PRO A 35 1.33 13.14 -11.53
C PRO A 35 0.78 12.95 -12.95
N SER A 36 0.27 14.03 -13.58
CA SER A 36 -0.36 13.99 -14.91
C SER A 36 0.29 14.90 -15.95
N GLU A 37 1.39 15.57 -15.60
CA GLU A 37 2.09 16.44 -16.53
C GLU A 37 3.58 16.53 -16.24
N ALA A 38 4.37 16.82 -17.28
CA ALA A 38 5.77 17.21 -17.15
C ALA A 38 6.12 18.15 -18.29
N THR A 39 7.15 18.96 -18.09
CA THR A 39 7.73 19.76 -19.17
C THR A 39 8.99 19.07 -19.70
N PHE A 40 8.95 18.57 -20.92
CA PHE A 40 10.16 18.14 -21.62
C PHE A 40 10.91 19.37 -22.12
N VAL A 41 12.18 19.47 -21.80
CA VAL A 41 13.02 20.60 -22.21
C VAL A 41 14.22 20.15 -23.02
N LEU A 42 14.49 20.90 -24.09
CA LEU A 42 15.76 20.86 -24.79
C LEU A 42 16.55 22.10 -24.38
N ARG A 43 17.75 21.93 -23.88
CA ARG A 43 18.67 23.02 -23.48
C ARG A 43 19.94 22.97 -24.29
N TRP A 44 20.33 24.12 -24.80
CA TRP A 44 21.60 24.30 -25.46
C TRP A 44 21.97 25.79 -25.46
N ASP A 45 23.24 26.06 -25.16
CA ASP A 45 23.72 27.43 -25.00
C ASP A 45 22.89 28.16 -23.90
N GLU A 46 22.37 29.31 -24.13
CA GLU A 46 21.48 30.08 -23.23
C GLU A 46 20.01 29.93 -23.58
N LEU A 47 19.65 28.89 -24.30
CA LEU A 47 18.27 28.64 -24.75
C LEU A 47 17.69 27.37 -24.13
N GLU A 48 16.42 27.45 -23.78
CA GLU A 48 15.59 26.32 -23.42
C GLU A 48 14.32 26.30 -24.29
N VAL A 49 14.04 25.12 -24.86
CA VAL A 49 12.84 24.87 -25.66
C VAL A 49 11.91 23.95 -24.84
N PRO A 50 10.91 24.51 -24.13
CA PRO A 50 10.00 23.72 -23.30
C PRO A 50 8.84 23.15 -24.11
N VAL A 51 8.54 21.88 -23.91
CA VAL A 51 7.35 21.22 -24.47
C VAL A 51 6.57 20.64 -23.29
N ARG A 52 5.38 21.18 -23.00
CA ARG A 52 4.52 20.64 -21.98
C ARG A 52 3.85 19.36 -22.47
N VAL A 53 3.95 18.31 -21.69
CA VAL A 53 3.32 17.01 -21.95
C VAL A 53 2.28 16.78 -20.84
N GLU A 54 1.04 16.57 -21.23
CA GLU A 54 -0.07 16.28 -20.33
C GLU A 54 -0.64 14.90 -20.63
N VAL A 55 -0.99 14.20 -19.56
CA VAL A 55 -1.70 12.91 -19.60
C VAL A 55 -2.99 13.09 -18.80
N PRO A 56 -4.11 13.46 -19.42
CA PRO A 56 -5.32 13.88 -18.71
C PRO A 56 -6.00 12.78 -17.91
N ASP A 57 -5.81 11.50 -18.27
CA ASP A 57 -6.40 10.34 -17.62
C ASP A 57 -5.34 9.26 -17.36
N VAL A 58 -4.46 9.55 -16.42
CA VAL A 58 -3.39 8.63 -16.03
C VAL A 58 -3.96 7.30 -15.49
N ASP A 59 -4.96 7.38 -14.62
CA ASP A 59 -5.56 6.20 -14.01
C ASP A 59 -6.29 5.33 -15.04
N GLY A 60 -6.99 5.94 -15.99
CA GLY A 60 -7.63 5.22 -17.09
C GLY A 60 -6.64 4.50 -18.01
N LEU A 61 -5.48 5.12 -18.29
CA LEU A 61 -4.40 4.48 -19.05
C LEU A 61 -3.80 3.28 -18.29
N TYR A 62 -3.54 3.42 -16.99
CA TYR A 62 -3.10 2.29 -16.17
C TYR A 62 -4.12 1.17 -16.14
N LEU A 63 -5.40 1.48 -15.96
CA LEU A 63 -6.47 0.47 -15.98
C LEU A 63 -6.57 -0.25 -17.32
N ALA A 64 -6.47 0.48 -18.43
CA ALA A 64 -6.47 -0.12 -19.76
C ALA A 64 -5.30 -1.11 -19.91
N LYS A 65 -4.11 -0.74 -19.42
CA LYS A 65 -2.93 -1.60 -19.46
C LYS A 65 -3.07 -2.82 -18.55
N ILE A 66 -3.54 -2.64 -17.32
CA ILE A 66 -3.83 -3.72 -16.39
C ILE A 66 -4.80 -4.75 -17.02
N ARG A 67 -5.91 -4.27 -17.60
CA ARG A 67 -6.88 -5.15 -18.29
C ARG A 67 -6.27 -5.92 -19.46
N GLU A 68 -5.37 -5.30 -20.20
CA GLU A 68 -4.61 -5.97 -21.27
C GLU A 68 -3.72 -7.08 -20.72
N GLU A 69 -2.95 -6.78 -19.67
CA GLU A 69 -2.02 -7.73 -19.06
C GLU A 69 -2.72 -8.91 -18.39
N LEU A 70 -3.85 -8.68 -17.74
CA LEU A 70 -4.66 -9.74 -17.15
C LEU A 70 -5.28 -10.71 -18.19
N ARG A 71 -5.38 -10.32 -19.46
CA ARG A 71 -5.79 -11.22 -20.55
C ARG A 71 -4.64 -12.06 -21.13
N ASN A 72 -3.42 -11.77 -20.74
CA ASN A 72 -2.21 -12.44 -21.19
C ASN A 72 -1.64 -13.36 -20.10
N ARG A 73 -0.33 -13.60 -20.13
CA ARG A 73 0.37 -14.47 -19.19
C ARG A 73 0.11 -14.13 -17.72
N ASN A 74 0.03 -12.83 -17.39
CA ASN A 74 -0.20 -12.37 -16.02
C ASN A 74 -1.57 -12.82 -15.48
N GLY A 75 -2.56 -13.03 -16.34
CA GLY A 75 -3.88 -13.51 -15.94
C GLY A 75 -3.90 -14.96 -15.39
N PHE A 76 -2.81 -15.70 -15.51
CA PHE A 76 -2.64 -17.03 -14.88
C PHE A 76 -2.02 -16.97 -13.48
N ASP A 77 -1.74 -15.76 -12.96
CA ASP A 77 -1.20 -15.56 -11.63
C ASP A 77 -2.23 -14.86 -10.73
N ALA A 78 -2.60 -15.49 -9.61
CA ALA A 78 -3.51 -14.93 -8.63
C ALA A 78 -3.01 -13.56 -8.08
N GLN A 79 -1.69 -13.41 -7.96
CA GLN A 79 -1.09 -12.17 -7.46
C GLN A 79 -1.37 -10.99 -8.40
N ALA A 80 -1.34 -11.18 -9.71
CA ALA A 80 -1.61 -10.11 -10.66
C ALA A 80 -3.05 -9.58 -10.54
N TRP A 81 -4.02 -10.46 -10.28
CA TRP A 81 -5.41 -10.06 -10.03
C TRP A 81 -5.58 -9.33 -8.69
N ASP A 82 -4.86 -9.77 -7.65
CA ASP A 82 -4.86 -9.15 -6.34
C ASP A 82 -4.27 -7.73 -6.42
N GLU A 83 -3.12 -7.55 -7.07
CA GLU A 83 -2.46 -6.26 -7.29
C GLU A 83 -3.32 -5.30 -8.14
N ALA A 84 -4.03 -5.82 -9.13
CA ALA A 84 -4.97 -5.04 -9.93
C ALA A 84 -6.14 -4.52 -9.07
N ALA A 85 -6.67 -5.34 -8.18
CA ALA A 85 -7.70 -4.93 -7.23
C ALA A 85 -7.16 -3.88 -6.24
N GLU A 86 -5.98 -4.09 -5.67
CA GLU A 86 -5.30 -3.13 -4.79
C GLU A 86 -5.12 -1.77 -5.47
N PHE A 87 -4.68 -1.73 -6.72
CA PHE A 87 -4.54 -0.49 -7.49
C PHE A 87 -5.83 0.33 -7.52
N CYS A 88 -6.97 -0.31 -7.77
CA CYS A 88 -8.26 0.36 -7.78
C CYS A 88 -8.69 0.84 -6.38
N LEU A 89 -8.44 0.02 -5.36
CA LEU A 89 -8.79 0.33 -3.97
C LEU A 89 -8.00 1.53 -3.43
N GLU A 90 -6.69 1.57 -3.67
CA GLU A 90 -5.82 2.67 -3.24
C GLU A 90 -6.22 4.00 -3.86
N ARG A 91 -6.61 3.99 -5.13
CA ARG A 91 -7.04 5.17 -5.88
C ARG A 91 -8.53 5.48 -5.73
N LYS A 92 -9.30 4.57 -5.14
CA LYS A 92 -10.77 4.67 -5.01
C LYS A 92 -11.48 4.82 -6.35
N ILE A 93 -11.01 4.10 -7.36
CA ILE A 93 -11.57 4.08 -8.71
C ILE A 93 -12.06 2.68 -9.07
N ASN A 94 -13.05 2.57 -9.94
CA ASN A 94 -13.56 1.30 -10.48
C ASN A 94 -13.78 0.21 -9.42
N LEU A 95 -14.31 0.56 -8.25
CA LEU A 95 -14.48 -0.34 -7.12
C LEU A 95 -15.27 -1.62 -7.45
N PRO A 96 -16.31 -1.60 -8.32
CA PRO A 96 -16.98 -2.85 -8.74
C PRO A 96 -16.08 -3.79 -9.54
N GLU A 97 -15.12 -3.28 -10.31
CA GLU A 97 -14.15 -4.10 -11.04
C GLU A 97 -13.06 -4.63 -10.10
N ALA A 98 -12.62 -3.81 -9.13
CA ALA A 98 -11.73 -4.26 -8.07
C ALA A 98 -12.29 -5.45 -7.29
N LEU A 99 -13.59 -5.45 -6.99
CA LEU A 99 -14.26 -6.58 -6.35
C LEU A 99 -14.16 -7.84 -7.18
N LYS A 100 -14.47 -7.76 -8.48
CA LYS A 100 -14.39 -8.92 -9.40
C LYS A 100 -12.96 -9.47 -9.48
N TRP A 101 -11.95 -8.61 -9.53
CA TRP A 101 -10.56 -9.01 -9.58
C TRP A 101 -10.10 -9.66 -8.27
N ALA A 102 -10.49 -9.11 -7.12
CA ALA A 102 -10.21 -9.72 -5.83
C ALA A 102 -10.91 -11.07 -5.65
N GLU A 103 -12.17 -11.21 -6.09
CA GLU A 103 -12.88 -12.49 -6.12
C GLU A 103 -12.17 -13.51 -7.00
N PHE A 104 -11.70 -13.10 -8.17
CA PHE A 104 -10.96 -13.95 -9.08
C PHE A 104 -9.61 -14.42 -8.47
N ALA A 105 -8.89 -13.52 -7.82
CA ALA A 105 -7.63 -13.83 -7.13
C ALA A 105 -7.79 -14.90 -6.05
N VAL A 106 -8.95 -14.94 -5.38
CA VAL A 106 -9.22 -15.90 -4.29
C VAL A 106 -9.85 -17.20 -4.79
N SER A 107 -10.81 -17.12 -5.72
CA SER A 107 -11.75 -18.22 -5.99
C SER A 107 -11.74 -18.78 -7.40
N SER A 108 -10.93 -18.23 -8.32
CA SER A 108 -10.83 -18.77 -9.67
C SER A 108 -10.36 -20.24 -9.66
N PRO A 109 -11.02 -21.16 -10.40
CA PRO A 109 -10.72 -22.60 -10.33
C PRO A 109 -9.29 -22.98 -10.71
N PHE A 110 -8.65 -22.21 -11.58
CA PHE A 110 -7.30 -22.52 -12.09
C PHE A 110 -6.22 -21.58 -11.59
N THR A 111 -6.59 -20.37 -11.21
CA THR A 111 -5.66 -19.29 -10.85
C THR A 111 -5.81 -18.89 -9.40
N GLY A 112 -7.01 -18.98 -8.85
CA GLY A 112 -7.32 -18.50 -7.50
C GLY A 112 -6.47 -19.17 -6.43
N LYS A 113 -5.90 -18.33 -5.55
CA LYS A 113 -5.03 -18.78 -4.46
C LYS A 113 -5.37 -18.00 -3.19
N PRO A 114 -6.26 -18.55 -2.34
CA PRO A 114 -6.56 -17.91 -1.07
C PRO A 114 -5.29 -17.79 -0.22
N SER A 115 -5.12 -16.62 0.37
CA SER A 115 -4.04 -16.31 1.30
C SER A 115 -4.52 -15.20 2.24
N PHE A 116 -3.77 -14.91 3.31
CA PHE A 116 -4.06 -13.75 4.14
C PHE A 116 -4.16 -12.47 3.27
N LYS A 117 -3.19 -12.26 2.38
CA LYS A 117 -3.15 -11.06 1.52
C LYS A 117 -4.38 -10.99 0.62
N SER A 118 -4.63 -11.99 -0.22
CA SER A 118 -5.73 -11.96 -1.19
C SER A 118 -7.12 -11.91 -0.52
N LEU A 119 -7.29 -12.58 0.63
CA LEU A 119 -8.51 -12.47 1.43
C LEU A 119 -8.69 -11.09 2.06
N SER A 120 -7.59 -10.45 2.48
CA SER A 120 -7.63 -9.07 3.01
C SER A 120 -8.00 -8.06 1.92
N THR A 121 -7.44 -8.21 0.71
CA THR A 121 -7.81 -7.41 -0.46
C THR A 121 -9.28 -7.60 -0.83
N LEU A 122 -9.77 -8.86 -0.84
CA LEU A 122 -11.19 -9.15 -1.10
C LEU A 122 -12.09 -8.51 -0.05
N SER A 123 -11.74 -8.61 1.22
CA SER A 123 -12.47 -7.96 2.31
C SER A 123 -12.54 -6.43 2.11
N ALA A 124 -11.42 -5.80 1.75
CA ALA A 124 -11.38 -4.37 1.46
C ALA A 124 -12.24 -4.00 0.25
N ALA A 125 -12.21 -4.81 -0.81
CA ALA A 125 -13.03 -4.60 -2.00
C ALA A 125 -14.53 -4.75 -1.70
N GLN A 126 -14.92 -5.74 -0.90
CA GLN A 126 -16.30 -5.91 -0.42
C GLN A 126 -16.76 -4.70 0.41
N ALA A 127 -15.92 -4.24 1.35
CA ALA A 127 -16.24 -3.05 2.15
C ALA A 127 -16.40 -1.79 1.28
N ALA A 128 -15.51 -1.58 0.32
CA ALA A 128 -15.56 -0.46 -0.61
C ALA A 128 -16.82 -0.47 -1.51
N ASN A 129 -17.43 -1.65 -1.73
CA ASN A 129 -18.67 -1.82 -2.46
C ASN A 129 -19.92 -1.91 -1.53
N GLY A 130 -19.80 -1.54 -0.26
CA GLY A 130 -20.93 -1.51 0.68
C GLY A 130 -21.35 -2.87 1.25
N MET A 131 -20.57 -3.93 1.05
CA MET A 131 -20.85 -5.29 1.49
C MET A 131 -20.23 -5.56 2.88
N ALA A 132 -20.62 -4.82 3.89
CA ALA A 132 -19.97 -4.80 5.20
C ALA A 132 -19.90 -6.17 5.89
N ASP A 133 -20.99 -6.93 5.88
CA ASP A 133 -21.04 -8.26 6.53
C ASP A 133 -20.14 -9.27 5.80
N ALA A 134 -20.16 -9.26 4.47
CA ALA A 134 -19.29 -10.12 3.67
C ALA A 134 -17.80 -9.75 3.91
N ALA A 135 -17.48 -8.47 3.95
CA ALA A 135 -16.14 -7.98 4.26
C ALA A 135 -15.64 -8.48 5.62
N LYS A 136 -16.49 -8.39 6.66
CA LYS A 136 -16.16 -8.88 7.99
C LYS A 136 -15.93 -10.40 8.00
N ALA A 137 -16.80 -11.17 7.35
CA ALA A 137 -16.66 -12.61 7.26
C ALA A 137 -15.40 -13.03 6.49
N THR A 138 -15.08 -12.32 5.41
CA THR A 138 -13.87 -12.58 4.61
C THR A 138 -12.60 -12.24 5.41
N MET A 139 -12.58 -11.12 6.13
CA MET A 139 -11.46 -10.76 6.99
C MET A 139 -11.24 -11.80 8.11
N GLN A 140 -12.31 -12.34 8.69
CA GLN A 140 -12.17 -13.42 9.69
C GLN A 140 -11.47 -14.64 9.09
N LYS A 141 -11.85 -15.03 7.86
CA LYS A 141 -11.15 -16.11 7.13
C LYS A 141 -9.67 -15.77 6.87
N ALA A 142 -9.37 -14.51 6.52
CA ALA A 142 -7.99 -14.06 6.34
C ALA A 142 -7.17 -14.22 7.61
N LEU A 143 -7.69 -13.76 8.75
CA LEU A 143 -7.03 -13.85 10.05
C LEU A 143 -6.77 -15.30 10.49
N GLU A 144 -7.65 -16.22 10.14
CA GLU A 144 -7.52 -17.66 10.45
C GLU A 144 -6.65 -18.41 9.45
N HIS A 145 -6.38 -17.82 8.28
CA HIS A 145 -5.65 -18.49 7.21
C HIS A 145 -4.22 -18.86 7.62
N PRO A 146 -3.69 -20.05 7.24
CA PRO A 146 -2.34 -20.48 7.58
C PRO A 146 -1.22 -19.54 7.10
N THR A 147 -1.45 -18.78 6.04
CA THR A 147 -0.48 -17.81 5.51
C THR A 147 -0.42 -16.49 6.28
N ALA A 148 -1.35 -16.23 7.22
CA ALA A 148 -1.30 -15.03 8.05
C ALA A 148 -0.09 -15.10 8.98
N THR A 149 0.90 -14.23 8.76
CA THR A 149 2.13 -14.18 9.55
C THR A 149 1.95 -13.38 10.85
N VAL A 150 2.93 -13.48 11.74
CA VAL A 150 2.99 -12.68 12.97
C VAL A 150 2.94 -11.18 12.68
N ILE A 151 3.55 -10.75 11.57
CA ILE A 151 3.58 -9.34 11.17
C ILE A 151 2.23 -8.91 10.59
N ASP A 152 1.60 -9.72 9.77
CA ASP A 152 0.28 -9.43 9.20
C ASP A 152 -0.75 -9.17 10.31
N LEU A 153 -0.82 -10.08 11.28
CA LEU A 153 -1.73 -9.95 12.42
C LEU A 153 -1.38 -8.72 13.28
N HIS A 154 -0.09 -8.46 13.50
CA HIS A 154 0.34 -7.27 14.25
C HIS A 154 -0.06 -5.97 13.53
N MET A 155 0.20 -5.88 12.24
CA MET A 155 -0.10 -4.69 11.44
C MET A 155 -1.61 -4.44 11.33
N TYR A 156 -2.40 -5.50 11.16
CA TYR A 156 -3.85 -5.37 11.13
C TYR A 156 -4.42 -4.91 12.49
N GLY A 157 -3.92 -5.46 13.60
CA GLY A 157 -4.28 -4.97 14.93
C GLY A 157 -3.94 -3.50 15.14
N ARG A 158 -2.78 -3.03 14.62
CA ARG A 158 -2.39 -1.62 14.62
C ARG A 158 -3.33 -0.75 13.78
N GLN A 159 -3.73 -1.24 12.61
CA GLN A 159 -4.69 -0.55 11.74
C GLN A 159 -6.04 -0.37 12.44
N LEU A 160 -6.55 -1.39 13.10
CA LEU A 160 -7.79 -1.32 13.88
C LEU A 160 -7.69 -0.30 15.02
N GLN A 161 -6.55 -0.24 15.73
CA GLN A 161 -6.32 0.79 16.76
C GLN A 161 -6.38 2.21 16.15
N ALA A 162 -5.71 2.44 15.02
CA ALA A 162 -5.73 3.72 14.33
C ALA A 162 -7.17 4.12 13.90
N GLN A 163 -8.02 3.14 13.60
CA GLN A 163 -9.45 3.32 13.30
C GLN A 163 -10.32 3.44 14.56
N LYS A 164 -9.75 3.42 15.77
CA LYS A 164 -10.45 3.43 17.07
C LYS A 164 -11.38 2.20 17.29
N ARG A 165 -11.14 1.12 16.59
CA ARG A 165 -11.83 -0.18 16.73
C ARG A 165 -11.10 -1.02 17.80
N THR A 166 -11.10 -0.53 19.01
CA THR A 166 -10.23 -1.02 20.10
C THR A 166 -10.47 -2.49 20.44
N ASP A 167 -11.73 -2.91 20.58
CA ASP A 167 -12.06 -4.29 20.95
C ASP A 167 -11.60 -5.30 19.90
N GLU A 168 -11.76 -4.95 18.63
CA GLU A 168 -11.30 -5.79 17.52
C GLU A 168 -9.76 -5.83 17.45
N ALA A 169 -9.09 -4.71 17.70
CA ALA A 169 -7.64 -4.69 17.78
C ALA A 169 -7.11 -5.60 18.91
N VAL A 170 -7.72 -5.54 20.09
CA VAL A 170 -7.41 -6.41 21.21
C VAL A 170 -7.58 -7.88 20.82
N ALA A 171 -8.70 -8.24 20.19
CA ALA A 171 -8.95 -9.61 19.74
C ALA A 171 -7.86 -10.11 18.79
N VAL A 172 -7.44 -9.28 17.82
CA VAL A 172 -6.38 -9.62 16.86
C VAL A 172 -5.01 -9.78 17.54
N PHE A 173 -4.65 -8.90 18.49
CA PHE A 173 -3.40 -9.05 19.22
C PHE A 173 -3.38 -10.30 20.08
N LEU A 174 -4.50 -10.67 20.70
CA LEU A 174 -4.62 -11.91 21.46
C LEU A 174 -4.58 -13.15 20.56
N LEU A 175 -5.19 -13.11 19.38
CA LEU A 175 -5.07 -14.14 18.35
C LEU A 175 -3.61 -14.32 17.93
N ASN A 176 -2.90 -13.22 17.69
CA ASN A 176 -1.48 -13.24 17.33
C ASN A 176 -0.63 -13.89 18.45
N ALA A 177 -0.91 -13.55 19.71
CA ALA A 177 -0.22 -14.12 20.86
C ALA A 177 -0.47 -15.61 21.02
N LYS A 178 -1.68 -16.08 20.75
CA LYS A 178 -2.03 -17.51 20.77
C LYS A 178 -1.30 -18.28 19.67
N ARG A 179 -1.16 -17.69 18.50
CA ARG A 179 -0.61 -18.36 17.31
C ARG A 179 0.92 -18.32 17.26
N TYR A 180 1.52 -17.21 17.69
CA TYR A 180 2.96 -16.97 17.65
C TYR A 180 3.52 -16.54 19.02
N PRO A 181 3.50 -17.39 20.03
CA PRO A 181 3.87 -16.99 21.37
C PRO A 181 5.35 -16.60 21.47
N GLY A 182 5.63 -15.56 22.24
CA GLY A 182 6.97 -15.25 22.73
C GLY A 182 7.85 -14.39 21.84
N VAL A 183 7.43 -14.03 20.63
CA VAL A 183 8.22 -13.16 19.74
C VAL A 183 7.94 -11.67 19.99
N TRP A 184 8.91 -10.81 19.67
CA TRP A 184 8.83 -9.38 20.01
C TRP A 184 7.60 -8.64 19.44
N PRO A 185 7.13 -8.83 18.18
CA PRO A 185 5.95 -8.12 17.71
C PRO A 185 4.68 -8.51 18.46
N VAL A 186 4.61 -9.75 18.92
CA VAL A 186 3.50 -10.23 19.74
C VAL A 186 3.52 -9.57 21.11
N ASN A 187 4.69 -9.46 21.73
CA ASN A 187 4.82 -8.79 23.03
C ASN A 187 4.46 -7.30 22.93
N VAL A 188 4.77 -6.63 21.81
CA VAL A 188 4.30 -5.25 21.51
C VAL A 188 2.78 -5.21 21.39
N GLY A 189 2.19 -6.15 20.66
CA GLY A 189 0.73 -6.27 20.51
C GLY A 189 0.03 -6.51 21.84
N LEU A 190 0.57 -7.39 22.68
CA LEU A 190 0.06 -7.65 24.04
C LEU A 190 0.15 -6.41 24.93
N ALA A 191 1.25 -5.64 24.87
CA ALA A 191 1.36 -4.39 25.61
C ALA A 191 0.23 -3.42 25.24
N ARG A 192 -0.07 -3.28 23.96
CA ARG A 192 -1.19 -2.46 23.46
C ARG A 192 -2.55 -3.01 23.88
N ALA A 193 -2.77 -4.32 23.74
CA ALA A 193 -4.02 -4.96 24.14
C ALA A 193 -4.31 -4.79 25.63
N TYR A 194 -3.32 -5.04 26.49
CA TYR A 194 -3.47 -4.86 27.94
C TYR A 194 -3.66 -3.39 28.32
N SER A 195 -2.95 -2.47 27.67
CA SER A 195 -3.14 -1.04 27.90
C SER A 195 -4.56 -0.60 27.54
N ALA A 196 -5.09 -1.06 26.41
CA ALA A 196 -6.47 -0.77 25.99
C ALA A 196 -7.53 -1.33 26.97
N GLN A 197 -7.19 -2.41 27.69
CA GLN A 197 -8.03 -2.98 28.74
C GLN A 197 -7.82 -2.33 30.12
N GLY A 198 -6.99 -1.30 30.25
CA GLY A 198 -6.63 -0.68 31.53
C GLY A 198 -5.68 -1.49 32.42
N LYS A 199 -5.15 -2.62 31.94
CA LYS A 199 -4.23 -3.51 32.62
C LYS A 199 -2.78 -3.01 32.46
N LEU A 200 -2.49 -1.85 33.06
CA LEU A 200 -1.23 -1.14 32.78
C LEU A 200 0.02 -1.90 33.30
N LYS A 201 -0.10 -2.69 34.37
CA LYS A 201 1.01 -3.51 34.89
C LYS A 201 1.39 -4.63 33.93
N GLU A 202 0.41 -5.34 33.40
CA GLU A 202 0.59 -6.37 32.37
C GLU A 202 1.10 -5.78 31.05
N ALA A 203 0.59 -4.59 30.67
CA ALA A 203 1.09 -3.85 29.50
C ALA A 203 2.58 -3.51 29.65
N LEU A 204 2.99 -3.00 30.80
CA LEU A 204 4.40 -2.69 31.11
C LEU A 204 5.29 -3.94 31.07
N ALA A 205 4.83 -5.04 31.64
CA ALA A 205 5.57 -6.30 31.60
C ALA A 205 5.77 -6.81 30.16
N ALA A 206 4.72 -6.75 29.34
CA ALA A 206 4.80 -7.12 27.92
C ALA A 206 5.72 -6.19 27.12
N ALA A 207 5.66 -4.88 27.35
CA ALA A 207 6.54 -3.90 26.71
C ALA A 207 8.02 -4.11 27.06
N LYS A 208 8.35 -4.36 28.33
CA LYS A 208 9.72 -4.70 28.78
C LYS A 208 10.22 -6.01 28.16
N LYS A 209 9.34 -7.01 28.02
CA LYS A 209 9.67 -8.26 27.33
C LYS A 209 9.94 -8.04 25.85
N ALA A 210 9.16 -7.19 25.17
CA ALA A 210 9.40 -6.81 23.79
C ALA A 210 10.74 -6.07 23.63
N LEU A 211 11.07 -5.15 24.55
CA LEU A 211 12.32 -4.39 24.52
C LEU A 211 13.57 -5.29 24.59
N ALA A 212 13.50 -6.37 25.35
CA ALA A 212 14.60 -7.33 25.46
C ALA A 212 14.87 -8.11 24.17
N GLN A 213 13.92 -8.10 23.21
CA GLN A 213 13.97 -8.89 21.99
C GLN A 213 14.03 -8.01 20.72
N VAL A 214 13.99 -6.69 20.86
CA VAL A 214 13.87 -5.77 19.71
C VAL A 214 15.09 -5.85 18.79
N PRO A 215 14.88 -5.91 17.47
CA PRO A 215 15.98 -6.17 16.54
C PRO A 215 16.78 -4.91 16.15
N ASP A 216 16.22 -3.71 16.33
CA ASP A 216 16.80 -2.47 15.84
C ASP A 216 16.54 -1.26 16.75
N GLU A 217 17.33 -0.20 16.57
CA GLU A 217 17.32 0.99 17.40
C GLU A 217 16.03 1.82 17.24
N GLY A 218 15.42 1.83 16.06
CA GLY A 218 14.16 2.57 15.81
C GLY A 218 13.01 2.00 16.64
N ASN A 219 12.86 0.68 16.60
CA ASN A 219 11.87 -0.03 17.43
C ASN A 219 12.20 0.06 18.91
N ARG A 220 13.50 0.05 19.29
CA ARG A 220 13.94 0.25 20.67
C ARG A 220 13.43 1.58 21.22
N LYS A 221 13.71 2.70 20.56
CA LYS A 221 13.23 4.03 20.98
C LYS A 221 11.71 4.12 21.10
N SER A 222 11.00 3.48 20.17
CA SER A 222 9.54 3.42 20.23
C SER A 222 9.05 2.68 21.48
N LEU A 223 9.66 1.54 21.82
CA LEU A 223 9.31 0.74 23.01
C LEU A 223 9.68 1.46 24.30
N GLU A 224 10.82 2.12 24.36
CA GLU A 224 11.23 2.94 25.52
C GLU A 224 10.22 4.06 25.78
N GLY A 225 9.74 4.71 24.72
CA GLY A 225 8.66 5.70 24.81
C GLY A 225 7.34 5.12 25.33
N MET A 226 6.99 3.90 24.91
CA MET A 226 5.80 3.20 25.40
C MET A 226 5.96 2.84 26.90
N ILE A 227 7.12 2.33 27.30
CA ILE A 227 7.44 1.99 28.69
C ILE A 227 7.37 3.22 29.60
N ALA A 228 7.97 4.35 29.16
CA ALA A 228 7.94 5.58 29.92
C ALA A 228 6.52 6.10 30.20
N LYS A 229 5.60 5.95 29.24
CA LYS A 229 4.17 6.27 29.42
C LYS A 229 3.52 5.34 30.43
N LEU A 230 3.71 4.02 30.25
CA LEU A 230 3.12 3.01 31.14
C LEU A 230 3.63 3.13 32.59
N GLU A 231 4.89 3.50 32.80
CA GLU A 231 5.46 3.76 34.16
C GLU A 231 4.85 4.97 34.83
N LYS A 232 4.35 5.95 34.05
CA LYS A 232 3.58 7.09 34.56
C LYS A 232 2.09 6.77 34.77
N GLY A 233 1.66 5.55 34.48
CA GLY A 233 0.25 5.18 34.52
C GLY A 233 -0.58 5.66 33.35
N GLU A 234 0.08 6.05 32.22
CA GLU A 234 -0.57 6.50 30.99
C GLU A 234 -0.78 5.35 30.02
N ALA A 235 -1.95 5.33 29.36
CA ALA A 235 -2.22 4.33 28.33
C ALA A 235 -1.38 4.58 27.06
N ILE A 236 -1.06 3.49 26.36
CA ILE A 236 -0.39 3.50 25.06
C ILE A 236 -1.37 3.08 23.95
N ASN A 237 -1.48 3.90 22.92
CA ASN A 237 -2.35 3.66 21.76
C ASN A 237 -1.53 3.43 20.49
#